data_7188d4e1af2dc304c569e2284d091589
#
_entry.id   7188d4e1af2dc304c569e2284d091589
#
_cell.length_a   1.000
_cell.length_b   1.000
_cell.length_c   1.000
_cell.angle_alpha   90.00
_cell.angle_beta   90.00
_cell.angle_gamma   90.00
#
_symmetry.space_group_name_H-M   'P 1'
#
loop_
_entity.id
_entity.type
_entity.pdbx_description
1 polymer ?
#
loop_
_entity_poly.entity_id
_entity_poly.type
_entity_poly.pdbx_seq_one_letter_code
_entity_poly.pdbx_strand_id
1 'polypeptide(L)'
;MNIIKKIIVTAFALVFVQLTLTAEQKTEDGYSFRLKASRDGSEYKKGETAEFVLSATKGGNPVDGLKISGSITKDSVPMNRNFSGELKGGKFKVSGTLNEAGFLKCKMFVKIPQPDGKDKVVDLLAGAAFDPLEIKPSLPTPDDFDAYWDRQKKILSEIPMNIKLTPIKSGAAGVKMFDVQADSFNGKMSAYMAYPENAKAKSLPAIVTTHGAGVRSSSYGGVMAWAKRGFIALDFNAHGLPNGKPDKFYSDLAKGELKGYPLKNCEDRDTVFFRTLYMRLMRAMEVVMAQPQWDGKNLMVCGGSQGGGQAIVAGGLNPKGTGVAGEVPPPESLG
;
A
#
# COMPACT_ATOMS: atom_id res chain seq x y z
N MET A 1 8.79 -28.58 9.85
CA MET A 1 8.41 -27.16 9.62
C MET A 1 9.32 -26.32 10.51
N ASN A 2 10.34 -25.71 9.92
CA ASN A 2 11.48 -25.12 10.64
C ASN A 2 11.08 -23.95 11.53
N ILE A 3 11.69 -23.86 12.71
CA ILE A 3 11.51 -22.81 13.72
C ILE A 3 11.65 -21.38 13.11
N ILE A 4 12.50 -21.21 12.11
CA ILE A 4 12.70 -19.95 11.36
C ILE A 4 11.41 -19.54 10.61
N LYS A 5 10.62 -20.47 10.04
CA LYS A 5 9.33 -20.15 9.40
C LYS A 5 8.29 -19.65 10.41
N LYS A 6 8.32 -20.19 11.65
CA LYS A 6 7.43 -19.72 12.74
C LYS A 6 7.85 -18.33 13.24
N ILE A 7 9.15 -18.03 13.31
CA ILE A 7 9.64 -16.74 13.82
C ILE A 7 9.38 -15.60 12.83
N ILE A 8 9.56 -15.82 11.51
CA ILE A 8 9.30 -14.80 10.50
C ILE A 8 7.79 -14.51 10.36
N VAL A 9 6.94 -15.55 10.38
CA VAL A 9 5.49 -15.38 10.35
C VAL A 9 4.97 -14.74 11.63
N THR A 10 5.53 -15.09 12.80
CA THR A 10 5.11 -14.55 14.10
C THR A 10 5.62 -13.10 14.30
N ALA A 11 6.82 -12.76 13.84
CA ALA A 11 7.33 -11.38 13.92
C ALA A 11 6.61 -10.44 12.93
N PHE A 12 6.27 -10.89 11.72
CA PHE A 12 5.46 -10.11 10.79
C PHE A 12 3.99 -10.01 11.22
N ALA A 13 3.41 -11.08 11.75
CA ALA A 13 2.06 -11.04 12.33
C ALA A 13 1.98 -10.11 13.56
N LEU A 14 3.01 -10.05 14.41
CA LEU A 14 3.05 -9.15 15.56
C LEU A 14 3.24 -7.67 15.17
N VAL A 15 3.94 -7.37 14.07
CA VAL A 15 4.03 -5.98 13.55
C VAL A 15 2.73 -5.58 12.84
N PHE A 16 2.00 -6.50 12.21
CA PHE A 16 0.70 -6.22 11.59
C PHE A 16 -0.48 -6.21 12.56
N VAL A 17 -0.42 -6.97 13.65
CA VAL A 17 -1.48 -6.97 14.68
C VAL A 17 -1.43 -5.71 15.57
N GLN A 18 -0.35 -4.93 15.56
CA GLN A 18 -0.31 -3.63 16.24
C GLN A 18 -0.73 -2.44 15.36
N LEU A 19 -1.06 -2.62 14.10
CA LEU A 19 -1.97 -1.74 13.37
C LEU A 19 -3.43 -2.06 13.73
N THR A 20 -3.69 -2.29 15.02
CA THR A 20 -5.03 -2.11 15.56
C THR A 20 -5.52 -0.76 15.09
N LEU A 21 -6.77 -0.67 14.64
CA LEU A 21 -7.58 0.51 14.43
C LEU A 21 -7.36 1.50 15.61
N THR A 22 -6.17 2.11 15.64
CA THR A 22 -5.81 3.05 16.68
C THR A 22 -6.63 4.29 16.43
N ALA A 23 -7.37 4.68 17.44
CA ALA A 23 -8.01 5.97 17.50
C ALA A 23 -7.11 7.03 16.90
N GLU A 24 -7.58 7.76 15.90
CA GLU A 24 -6.79 8.87 15.39
C GLU A 24 -6.58 9.89 16.51
N GLN A 25 -5.33 10.26 16.74
CA GLN A 25 -4.95 11.27 17.72
C GLN A 25 -4.20 12.40 17.01
N LYS A 26 -4.67 13.63 17.18
CA LYS A 26 -4.00 14.83 16.67
C LYS A 26 -3.76 15.83 17.82
N THR A 27 -2.63 16.52 17.76
CA THR A 27 -2.32 17.63 18.68
C THR A 27 -2.16 18.90 17.87
N GLU A 28 -2.88 19.96 18.26
CA GLU A 28 -2.90 21.23 17.55
C GLU A 28 -3.14 22.38 18.54
N ASP A 29 -2.32 23.42 18.52
CA ASP A 29 -2.42 24.61 19.39
C ASP A 29 -2.58 24.30 20.89
N GLY A 30 -1.88 23.26 21.38
CA GLY A 30 -1.97 22.78 22.76
C GLY A 30 -3.21 21.95 23.07
N TYR A 31 -4.08 21.72 22.10
CA TYR A 31 -5.18 20.76 22.20
C TYR A 31 -4.70 19.37 21.81
N SER A 32 -5.26 18.36 22.46
CA SER A 32 -5.12 16.95 22.06
C SER A 32 -6.52 16.39 21.76
N PHE A 33 -6.69 15.87 20.54
CA PHE A 33 -7.94 15.28 20.05
C PHE A 33 -7.76 13.78 19.83
N ARG A 34 -8.76 12.99 20.20
CA ARG A 34 -8.80 11.56 19.94
C ARG A 34 -10.19 11.14 19.50
N LEU A 35 -10.32 10.61 18.29
CA LEU A 35 -11.55 10.03 17.77
C LEU A 35 -11.43 8.51 17.67
N LYS A 36 -12.38 7.77 18.23
CA LYS A 36 -12.43 6.30 18.15
C LYS A 36 -13.87 5.78 18.16
N ALA A 37 -14.07 4.55 17.67
CA ALA A 37 -15.26 3.79 18.00
C ALA A 37 -15.23 3.38 19.48
N SER A 38 -16.40 3.27 20.14
CA SER A 38 -16.49 3.00 21.57
C SER A 38 -16.06 1.59 21.96
N ARG A 39 -16.25 0.60 21.05
CA ARG A 39 -15.86 -0.80 21.26
C ARG A 39 -14.41 -1.00 20.88
N ASP A 40 -13.66 -1.71 21.72
CA ASP A 40 -12.30 -2.12 21.41
C ASP A 40 -12.31 -3.08 20.19
N GLY A 41 -11.33 -2.94 19.30
CA GLY A 41 -11.30 -3.65 18.01
C GLY A 41 -12.23 -3.09 16.95
N SER A 42 -13.19 -2.22 17.32
CA SER A 42 -14.13 -1.55 16.40
C SER A 42 -14.95 -2.51 15.51
N GLU A 43 -15.16 -3.76 15.95
CA GLU A 43 -15.95 -4.77 15.23
C GLU A 43 -17.36 -4.90 15.83
N TYR A 44 -18.35 -4.96 14.97
CA TYR A 44 -19.78 -5.01 15.28
C TYR A 44 -20.47 -6.06 14.42
N LYS A 45 -21.63 -6.54 14.89
CA LYS A 45 -22.55 -7.34 14.08
C LYS A 45 -23.50 -6.44 13.30
N LYS A 46 -23.97 -6.91 12.15
CA LYS A 46 -25.05 -6.24 11.39
C LYS A 46 -26.22 -5.93 12.31
N GLY A 47 -26.75 -4.72 12.21
CA GLY A 47 -27.83 -4.21 13.07
C GLY A 47 -27.40 -3.65 14.41
N GLU A 48 -26.18 -3.90 14.89
CA GLU A 48 -25.65 -3.22 16.08
C GLU A 48 -25.38 -1.74 15.82
N THR A 49 -25.28 -0.97 16.90
CA THR A 49 -24.95 0.45 16.82
C THR A 49 -23.50 0.69 17.21
N ALA A 50 -22.72 1.26 16.32
CA ALA A 50 -21.38 1.77 16.61
C ALA A 50 -21.46 3.22 17.07
N GLU A 51 -20.92 3.51 18.25
CA GLU A 51 -20.77 4.87 18.76
C GLU A 51 -19.34 5.36 18.50
N PHE A 52 -19.19 6.53 17.87
CA PHE A 52 -17.92 7.21 17.68
C PHE A 52 -17.79 8.31 18.75
N VAL A 53 -16.69 8.30 19.48
CA VAL A 53 -16.44 9.23 20.59
C VAL A 53 -15.22 10.07 20.26
N LEU A 54 -15.42 11.36 20.10
CA LEU A 54 -14.37 12.37 20.12
C LEU A 54 -14.10 12.76 21.56
N SER A 55 -12.83 12.76 21.95
CA SER A 55 -12.35 13.33 23.22
C SER A 55 -11.37 14.45 22.93
N ALA A 56 -11.46 15.55 23.65
CA ALA A 56 -10.58 16.71 23.51
C ALA A 56 -10.12 17.23 24.87
N THR A 57 -8.81 17.51 24.97
CA THR A 57 -8.19 18.14 26.13
C THR A 57 -7.28 19.28 25.73
N LYS A 58 -7.05 20.24 26.63
CA LYS A 58 -6.03 21.27 26.51
C LYS A 58 -5.23 21.31 27.82
N GLY A 59 -3.92 21.13 27.73
CA GLY A 59 -3.09 20.99 28.93
C GLY A 59 -3.54 19.86 29.87
N GLY A 60 -4.13 18.76 29.31
CA GLY A 60 -4.66 17.63 30.08
C GLY A 60 -6.10 17.80 30.59
N ASN A 61 -6.68 19.00 30.55
CA ASN A 61 -8.05 19.27 31.04
C ASN A 61 -9.07 19.12 29.90
N PRO A 62 -10.30 18.60 30.17
CA PRO A 62 -11.39 18.56 29.19
C PRO A 62 -11.72 19.94 28.64
N VAL A 63 -12.09 20.00 27.36
CA VAL A 63 -12.41 21.26 26.65
C VAL A 63 -13.87 21.27 26.24
N ASP A 64 -14.58 22.35 26.50
CA ASP A 64 -15.96 22.59 26.10
C ASP A 64 -16.08 23.63 25.00
N GLY A 65 -17.23 23.68 24.33
CA GLY A 65 -17.64 24.76 23.43
C GLY A 65 -16.99 24.75 22.04
N LEU A 66 -16.04 23.83 21.74
CA LEU A 66 -15.51 23.73 20.39
C LEU A 66 -16.60 23.18 19.45
N LYS A 67 -16.77 23.84 18.30
CA LYS A 67 -17.76 23.43 17.30
C LYS A 67 -17.26 22.21 16.53
N ILE A 68 -18.16 21.24 16.39
CA ILE A 68 -17.94 19.99 15.68
C ILE A 68 -18.88 19.93 14.49
N SER A 69 -18.41 19.44 13.37
CA SER A 69 -19.21 19.02 12.22
C SER A 69 -18.62 17.76 11.61
N GLY A 70 -19.41 17.03 10.83
CA GLY A 70 -18.89 15.84 10.20
C GLY A 70 -19.96 15.03 9.48
N SER A 71 -19.56 13.83 9.07
CA SER A 71 -20.42 12.88 8.40
C SER A 71 -20.08 11.45 8.74
N ILE A 72 -21.06 10.57 8.62
CA ILE A 72 -20.86 9.11 8.61
C ILE A 72 -21.15 8.61 7.19
N THR A 73 -20.26 7.79 6.65
CA THR A 73 -20.38 7.18 5.33
C THR A 73 -20.23 5.67 5.45
N LYS A 74 -20.79 4.91 4.49
CA LYS A 74 -20.54 3.48 4.33
C LYS A 74 -19.51 3.29 3.23
N ASP A 75 -18.38 2.62 3.53
CA ASP A 75 -17.31 2.33 2.55
C ASP A 75 -16.94 3.58 1.72
N SER A 76 -16.93 4.76 2.36
CA SER A 76 -16.74 6.08 1.75
C SER A 76 -17.88 6.58 0.84
N VAL A 77 -18.96 5.82 0.67
CA VAL A 77 -20.16 6.25 -0.06
C VAL A 77 -21.04 7.12 0.86
N PRO A 78 -21.50 8.30 0.43
CA PRO A 78 -22.36 9.17 1.23
C PRO A 78 -23.66 8.47 1.66
N MET A 79 -24.02 8.60 2.94
CA MET A 79 -25.26 8.07 3.52
C MET A 79 -26.27 9.17 3.89
N ASN A 80 -25.99 10.44 3.51
CA ASN A 80 -26.75 11.62 3.95
C ASN A 80 -26.84 11.78 5.49
N ARG A 81 -25.84 11.27 6.20
CA ARG A 81 -25.72 11.36 7.65
C ARG A 81 -24.68 12.40 8.04
N ASN A 82 -25.06 13.67 7.90
CA ASN A 82 -24.27 14.79 8.40
C ASN A 82 -24.70 15.12 9.83
N PHE A 83 -23.77 15.62 10.63
CA PHE A 83 -24.02 16.04 12.00
C PHE A 83 -23.23 17.31 12.33
N SER A 84 -23.70 18.05 13.33
CA SER A 84 -23.00 19.17 13.94
C SER A 84 -23.35 19.28 15.41
N GLY A 85 -22.49 19.93 16.19
CA GLY A 85 -22.70 20.15 17.60
C GLY A 85 -21.49 20.81 18.25
N GLU A 86 -21.41 20.70 19.57
CA GLU A 86 -20.32 21.27 20.39
C GLU A 86 -19.81 20.25 21.39
N LEU A 87 -18.53 20.34 21.74
CA LEU A 87 -17.95 19.56 22.82
C LEU A 87 -18.58 19.91 24.18
N LYS A 88 -18.91 18.88 24.95
CA LYS A 88 -19.42 19.00 26.33
C LYS A 88 -18.65 18.01 27.22
N GLY A 89 -18.07 18.49 28.32
CA GLY A 89 -17.21 17.69 29.17
C GLY A 89 -16.01 17.09 28.42
N GLY A 90 -15.49 17.82 27.43
CA GLY A 90 -14.41 17.35 26.58
C GLY A 90 -14.80 16.24 25.62
N LYS A 91 -16.09 15.96 25.38
CA LYS A 91 -16.56 14.86 24.55
C LYS A 91 -17.63 15.27 23.55
N PHE A 92 -17.64 14.60 22.41
CA PHE A 92 -18.74 14.61 21.44
C PHE A 92 -18.98 13.20 20.94
N LYS A 93 -20.24 12.81 20.76
CA LYS A 93 -20.63 11.46 20.38
C LYS A 93 -21.57 11.49 19.18
N VAL A 94 -21.39 10.53 18.29
CA VAL A 94 -22.29 10.25 17.18
C VAL A 94 -22.31 8.75 16.94
N SER A 95 -23.45 8.23 16.46
CA SER A 95 -23.59 6.80 16.23
C SER A 95 -24.09 6.48 14.83
N GLY A 96 -23.81 5.27 14.37
CA GLY A 96 -24.28 4.72 13.11
C GLY A 96 -24.46 3.22 13.17
N THR A 97 -25.24 2.69 12.23
CA THR A 97 -25.56 1.26 12.13
C THR A 97 -25.49 0.85 10.67
N LEU A 98 -25.02 -0.38 10.40
CA LEU A 98 -25.16 -1.06 9.11
C LEU A 98 -25.97 -2.34 9.31
N ASN A 99 -26.93 -2.58 8.40
CA ASN A 99 -27.70 -3.82 8.33
C ASN A 99 -27.08 -4.85 7.35
N GLU A 100 -25.93 -4.53 6.79
CA GLU A 100 -25.17 -5.36 5.87
C GLU A 100 -23.67 -5.32 6.23
N ALA A 101 -22.90 -6.28 5.73
CA ALA A 101 -21.46 -6.33 5.92
C ALA A 101 -20.79 -5.11 5.25
N GLY A 102 -19.80 -4.49 5.92
CA GLY A 102 -19.13 -3.31 5.43
C GLY A 102 -18.48 -2.49 6.53
N PHE A 103 -18.08 -1.26 6.20
CA PHE A 103 -17.42 -0.35 7.12
C PHE A 103 -18.17 0.97 7.23
N LEU A 104 -18.39 1.45 8.46
CA LEU A 104 -18.71 2.84 8.71
C LEU A 104 -17.44 3.65 8.88
N LYS A 105 -17.38 4.78 8.19
CA LYS A 105 -16.37 5.81 8.37
C LYS A 105 -17.00 7.03 8.99
N CYS A 106 -16.52 7.46 10.13
CA CYS A 106 -16.87 8.72 10.77
C CYS A 106 -15.75 9.73 10.52
N LYS A 107 -16.06 10.83 9.84
CA LYS A 107 -15.16 11.97 9.67
C LYS A 107 -15.68 13.13 10.49
N MET A 108 -14.83 13.70 11.35
CA MET A 108 -15.16 14.85 12.20
C MET A 108 -14.21 16.01 11.92
N PHE A 109 -14.75 17.21 11.92
CA PHE A 109 -14.03 18.47 11.85
C PHE A 109 -14.22 19.23 13.15
N VAL A 110 -13.13 19.58 13.80
CA VAL A 110 -13.13 20.41 15.03
C VAL A 110 -12.66 21.80 14.65
N LYS A 111 -13.41 22.83 15.01
CA LYS A 111 -13.05 24.23 14.77
C LYS A 111 -12.42 24.82 16.03
N ILE A 112 -11.20 25.30 15.93
CA ILE A 112 -10.45 25.96 16.98
C ILE A 112 -10.44 27.47 16.66
N PRO A 113 -11.15 28.32 17.42
CA PRO A 113 -11.10 29.76 17.20
C PRO A 113 -9.69 30.31 17.35
N GLN A 114 -9.26 31.17 16.42
CA GLN A 114 -7.95 31.83 16.43
C GLN A 114 -8.10 33.33 16.76
N PRO A 115 -7.05 33.97 17.27
CA PRO A 115 -7.08 35.40 17.60
C PRO A 115 -7.35 36.32 16.41
N ASP A 116 -7.08 35.86 15.17
CA ASP A 116 -7.35 36.60 13.92
C ASP A 116 -8.82 36.52 13.45
N GLY A 117 -9.69 35.88 14.25
CA GLY A 117 -11.10 35.69 13.96
C GLY A 117 -11.41 34.57 12.97
N LYS A 118 -10.41 33.81 12.51
CA LYS A 118 -10.60 32.62 11.69
C LYS A 118 -10.64 31.35 12.53
N ASP A 119 -11.32 30.32 12.04
CA ASP A 119 -11.28 29.01 12.67
C ASP A 119 -10.13 28.20 12.05
N LYS A 120 -9.29 27.59 12.88
CA LYS A 120 -8.42 26.52 12.46
C LYS A 120 -9.18 25.19 12.53
N VAL A 121 -9.15 24.42 11.45
CA VAL A 121 -9.91 23.17 11.37
C VAL A 121 -9.00 21.99 11.54
N VAL A 122 -9.31 21.12 12.49
CA VAL A 122 -8.66 19.81 12.68
C VAL A 122 -9.64 18.75 12.20
N ASP A 123 -9.22 17.92 11.26
CA ASP A 123 -9.98 16.77 10.78
C ASP A 123 -9.53 15.48 11.45
N LEU A 124 -10.48 14.59 11.76
CA LEU A 124 -10.26 13.31 12.41
C LEU A 124 -11.11 12.24 11.75
N LEU A 125 -10.59 11.01 11.72
CA LEU A 125 -11.24 9.84 11.15
C LEU A 125 -11.33 8.70 12.16
N ALA A 126 -12.42 7.94 12.12
CA ALA A 126 -12.54 6.66 12.81
C ALA A 126 -13.41 5.71 11.99
N GLY A 127 -13.16 4.41 12.11
CA GLY A 127 -13.89 3.35 11.44
C GLY A 127 -14.59 2.39 12.41
N ALA A 128 -15.63 1.73 11.93
CA ALA A 128 -16.28 0.59 12.58
C ALA A 128 -16.60 -0.47 11.52
N ALA A 129 -16.15 -1.70 11.74
CA ALA A 129 -16.39 -2.84 10.84
C ALA A 129 -17.64 -3.59 11.27
N PHE A 130 -18.49 -3.94 10.32
CA PHE A 130 -19.72 -4.72 10.52
C PHE A 130 -19.60 -6.03 9.77
N ASP A 131 -19.51 -7.15 10.50
CA ASP A 131 -19.31 -8.49 9.95
C ASP A 131 -18.34 -8.53 8.74
N PRO A 132 -17.11 -8.00 8.87
CA PRO A 132 -16.21 -7.75 7.73
C PRO A 132 -15.86 -9.03 6.95
N LEU A 133 -15.90 -10.18 7.59
CA LEU A 133 -15.64 -11.47 6.93
C LEU A 133 -16.81 -11.94 6.05
N GLU A 134 -17.97 -11.30 6.13
CA GLU A 134 -19.13 -11.59 5.29
C GLU A 134 -19.22 -10.69 4.05
N ILE A 135 -18.28 -9.76 3.89
CA ILE A 135 -18.20 -8.90 2.69
C ILE A 135 -17.94 -9.81 1.47
N LYS A 136 -18.83 -9.73 0.50
CA LYS A 136 -18.72 -10.49 -0.74
C LYS A 136 -18.06 -9.63 -1.83
N PRO A 137 -17.35 -10.26 -2.78
CA PRO A 137 -16.88 -9.56 -3.96
C PRO A 137 -18.05 -8.84 -4.67
N SER A 138 -17.82 -7.63 -5.13
CA SER A 138 -18.82 -6.84 -5.87
C SER A 138 -19.18 -7.44 -7.23
N LEU A 139 -18.24 -8.15 -7.83
CA LEU A 139 -18.40 -8.87 -9.09
C LEU A 139 -17.92 -10.32 -8.93
N PRO A 140 -18.55 -11.28 -9.64
CA PRO A 140 -18.03 -12.64 -9.67
C PRO A 140 -16.66 -12.68 -10.38
N THR A 141 -15.83 -13.63 -9.96
CA THR A 141 -14.62 -13.94 -10.73
C THR A 141 -15.01 -14.44 -12.12
N PRO A 142 -14.44 -13.91 -13.21
CA PRO A 142 -14.69 -14.43 -14.56
C PRO A 142 -14.37 -15.92 -14.67
N ASP A 143 -15.18 -16.69 -15.38
CA ASP A 143 -15.01 -18.15 -15.53
C ASP A 143 -13.65 -18.52 -16.13
N ASP A 144 -13.09 -17.65 -16.97
CA ASP A 144 -11.79 -17.86 -17.62
C ASP A 144 -10.62 -17.19 -16.91
N PHE A 145 -10.77 -16.75 -15.66
CA PHE A 145 -9.76 -15.97 -14.92
C PHE A 145 -8.40 -16.68 -14.89
N ASP A 146 -8.36 -17.93 -14.47
CA ASP A 146 -7.10 -18.68 -14.36
C ASP A 146 -6.52 -18.94 -15.77
N ALA A 147 -7.35 -19.36 -16.73
CA ALA A 147 -6.92 -19.60 -18.11
C ALA A 147 -6.38 -18.31 -18.77
N TYR A 148 -6.97 -17.16 -18.46
CA TYR A 148 -6.47 -15.87 -18.95
C TYR A 148 -5.05 -15.60 -18.43
N TRP A 149 -4.82 -15.70 -17.11
CA TRP A 149 -3.52 -15.42 -16.53
C TRP A 149 -2.47 -16.47 -16.91
N ASP A 150 -2.86 -17.73 -17.09
CA ASP A 150 -1.95 -18.77 -17.60
C ASP A 150 -1.49 -18.46 -19.02
N ARG A 151 -2.37 -17.97 -19.89
CA ARG A 151 -1.97 -17.48 -21.22
C ARG A 151 -0.99 -16.31 -21.13
N GLN A 152 -1.22 -15.34 -20.22
CA GLN A 152 -0.29 -14.20 -20.05
C GLN A 152 1.09 -14.67 -19.58
N LYS A 153 1.14 -15.57 -18.60
CA LYS A 153 2.39 -16.18 -18.12
C LYS A 153 3.11 -16.96 -19.23
N LYS A 154 2.36 -17.70 -20.07
CA LYS A 154 2.92 -18.40 -21.22
C LYS A 154 3.55 -17.42 -22.21
N ILE A 155 2.84 -16.38 -22.63
CA ILE A 155 3.38 -15.33 -23.52
C ILE A 155 4.68 -14.74 -22.93
N LEU A 156 4.69 -14.42 -21.63
CA LEU A 156 5.89 -13.89 -20.98
C LEU A 156 7.05 -14.90 -21.04
N SER A 157 6.79 -16.19 -20.80
CA SER A 157 7.82 -17.24 -20.81
C SER A 157 8.47 -17.46 -22.17
N GLU A 158 7.79 -17.13 -23.27
CA GLU A 158 8.29 -17.21 -24.64
C GLU A 158 9.21 -16.02 -25.01
N ILE A 159 9.25 -14.97 -24.18
CA ILE A 159 10.13 -13.82 -24.36
C ILE A 159 11.45 -14.08 -23.64
N PRO A 160 12.60 -14.19 -24.31
CA PRO A 160 13.91 -14.30 -23.65
C PRO A 160 14.15 -13.11 -22.72
N MET A 161 14.65 -13.35 -21.51
CA MET A 161 14.87 -12.28 -20.54
C MET A 161 15.90 -11.25 -20.97
N ASN A 162 16.96 -11.67 -21.67
CA ASN A 162 18.07 -10.81 -22.11
C ASN A 162 18.52 -9.84 -21.00
N ILE A 163 18.78 -10.37 -19.79
CA ILE A 163 19.10 -9.58 -18.61
C ILE A 163 20.38 -8.79 -18.83
N LYS A 164 20.30 -7.47 -18.68
CA LYS A 164 21.44 -6.57 -18.67
C LYS A 164 21.61 -5.98 -17.28
N LEU A 165 22.74 -6.29 -16.64
CA LEU A 165 23.16 -5.73 -15.36
C LEU A 165 24.24 -4.68 -15.62
N THR A 166 23.91 -3.41 -15.46
CA THR A 166 24.87 -2.30 -15.60
C THR A 166 25.32 -1.88 -14.21
N PRO A 167 26.60 -2.13 -13.82
CA PRO A 167 27.09 -1.72 -12.50
C PRO A 167 26.96 -0.21 -12.31
N ILE A 168 26.50 0.19 -11.15
CA ILE A 168 26.45 1.59 -10.72
C ILE A 168 27.08 1.74 -9.34
N LYS A 169 27.62 2.93 -9.05
CA LYS A 169 28.29 3.20 -7.77
C LYS A 169 27.26 3.15 -6.64
N SER A 170 27.41 2.22 -5.70
CA SER A 170 26.49 2.04 -4.58
C SER A 170 26.56 3.17 -3.54
N GLY A 171 27.68 3.92 -3.46
CA GLY A 171 27.91 4.90 -2.39
C GLY A 171 28.06 4.28 -0.99
N ALA A 172 28.06 2.95 -0.86
CA ALA A 172 28.25 2.24 0.39
C ALA A 172 29.23 1.08 0.22
N ALA A 173 30.15 0.93 1.17
CA ALA A 173 31.08 -0.19 1.19
C ALA A 173 30.33 -1.52 1.35
N GLY A 174 30.83 -2.58 0.72
CA GLY A 174 30.34 -3.95 0.86
C GLY A 174 29.00 -4.23 0.14
N VAL A 175 28.52 -3.33 -0.73
CA VAL A 175 27.29 -3.55 -1.51
C VAL A 175 27.56 -3.34 -3.00
N LYS A 176 27.20 -4.32 -3.82
CA LYS A 176 27.10 -4.20 -5.28
C LYS A 176 25.73 -3.70 -5.67
N MET A 177 25.70 -2.79 -6.66
CA MET A 177 24.46 -2.22 -7.17
C MET A 177 24.45 -2.15 -8.69
N PHE A 178 23.27 -2.32 -9.28
CA PHE A 178 23.07 -2.38 -10.72
C PHE A 178 21.82 -1.63 -11.15
N ASP A 179 21.90 -0.95 -12.30
CA ASP A 179 20.74 -0.65 -13.12
C ASP A 179 20.42 -1.90 -13.97
N VAL A 180 19.20 -2.38 -13.85
CA VAL A 180 18.76 -3.65 -14.43
C VAL A 180 17.75 -3.42 -15.52
N GLN A 181 18.00 -4.02 -16.68
CA GLN A 181 17.05 -4.06 -17.80
C GLN A 181 16.86 -5.52 -18.22
N ALA A 182 15.62 -5.89 -18.51
CA ALA A 182 15.31 -7.20 -19.10
C ALA A 182 14.17 -7.04 -20.12
N ASP A 183 14.11 -7.94 -21.10
CA ASP A 183 12.98 -7.99 -22.02
C ASP A 183 11.75 -8.53 -21.32
N SER A 184 10.61 -7.92 -21.58
CA SER A 184 9.35 -8.24 -20.95
C SER A 184 8.19 -8.03 -21.89
N PHE A 185 6.99 -8.33 -21.41
CA PHE A 185 5.75 -8.10 -22.12
C PHE A 185 5.58 -6.60 -22.45
N ASN A 186 5.36 -6.31 -23.74
CA ASN A 186 5.19 -4.93 -24.25
C ASN A 186 6.31 -3.96 -23.84
N GLY A 187 7.57 -4.39 -23.93
CA GLY A 187 8.72 -3.53 -23.71
C GLY A 187 9.71 -4.07 -22.68
N LYS A 188 10.34 -3.19 -21.91
CA LYS A 188 11.36 -3.55 -20.93
C LYS A 188 10.79 -3.64 -19.51
N MET A 189 11.35 -4.55 -18.73
CA MET A 189 11.38 -4.45 -17.27
C MET A 189 12.62 -3.64 -16.89
N SER A 190 12.46 -2.68 -16.00
CA SER A 190 13.52 -1.83 -15.48
C SER A 190 13.48 -1.82 -13.96
N ALA A 191 14.65 -1.81 -13.32
CA ALA A 191 14.78 -1.84 -11.87
C ALA A 191 16.15 -1.33 -11.42
N TYR A 192 16.28 -0.95 -10.14
CA TYR A 192 17.54 -1.04 -9.44
C TYR A 192 17.63 -2.36 -8.67
N MET A 193 18.82 -2.96 -8.63
CA MET A 193 19.10 -4.16 -7.85
C MET A 193 20.39 -3.98 -7.06
N ALA A 194 20.39 -4.45 -5.79
CA ALA A 194 21.57 -4.43 -4.95
C ALA A 194 21.64 -5.69 -4.07
N TYR A 195 22.87 -6.10 -3.71
CA TYR A 195 23.12 -7.20 -2.77
C TYR A 195 24.50 -7.05 -2.12
N PRO A 196 24.78 -7.75 -0.99
CA PRO A 196 26.10 -7.76 -0.35
C PRO A 196 27.18 -8.23 -1.31
N GLU A 197 28.30 -7.49 -1.38
CA GLU A 197 29.39 -7.77 -2.33
C GLU A 197 29.99 -9.17 -2.21
N ASN A 198 30.14 -9.66 -0.96
CA ASN A 198 30.73 -10.95 -0.65
C ASN A 198 29.70 -12.08 -0.57
N ALA A 199 28.53 -11.91 -1.15
CA ALA A 199 27.49 -12.92 -1.14
C ALA A 199 27.91 -14.18 -1.89
N LYS A 200 27.76 -15.32 -1.22
CA LYS A 200 28.02 -16.65 -1.81
C LYS A 200 26.83 -17.07 -2.69
N ALA A 201 27.06 -17.99 -3.59
CA ALA A 201 25.97 -18.60 -4.35
C ALA A 201 24.94 -19.26 -3.41
N LYS A 202 23.66 -19.13 -3.72
CA LYS A 202 22.52 -19.73 -2.99
C LYS A 202 22.45 -19.37 -1.51
N SER A 203 22.87 -18.16 -1.13
CA SER A 203 22.97 -17.74 0.26
C SER A 203 22.02 -16.64 0.71
N LEU A 204 21.40 -15.92 -0.21
CA LEU A 204 20.60 -14.75 0.11
C LEU A 204 19.11 -14.94 -0.14
N PRO A 205 18.24 -14.53 0.79
CA PRO A 205 16.85 -14.29 0.50
C PRO A 205 16.71 -13.11 -0.45
N ALA A 206 15.59 -13.04 -1.16
CA ALA A 206 15.30 -11.98 -2.11
C ALA A 206 14.07 -11.14 -1.71
N ILE A 207 14.11 -9.87 -2.08
CA ILE A 207 12.98 -8.94 -1.93
C ILE A 207 12.81 -8.10 -3.18
N VAL A 208 11.57 -8.05 -3.70
CA VAL A 208 11.16 -7.12 -4.74
C VAL A 208 10.28 -6.06 -4.09
N THR A 209 10.67 -4.79 -4.22
CA THR A 209 9.87 -3.66 -3.76
C THR A 209 9.14 -3.00 -4.92
N THR A 210 7.90 -2.63 -4.69
CA THR A 210 7.02 -1.98 -5.65
C THR A 210 6.55 -0.64 -5.09
N HIS A 211 6.50 0.38 -5.94
CA HIS A 211 6.10 1.72 -5.51
C HIS A 211 4.61 2.01 -5.74
N GLY A 212 4.07 2.95 -4.98
CA GLY A 212 2.74 3.50 -5.18
C GLY A 212 2.57 4.19 -6.54
N ALA A 213 1.36 4.67 -6.85
CA ALA A 213 1.06 5.34 -8.10
C ALA A 213 2.05 6.49 -8.39
N GLY A 214 2.29 6.73 -9.67
CA GLY A 214 3.17 7.80 -10.16
C GLY A 214 4.23 7.33 -11.13
N VAL A 215 4.77 8.28 -11.91
CA VAL A 215 5.79 8.08 -12.92
C VAL A 215 7.12 8.55 -12.35
N ARG A 216 8.04 7.61 -12.09
CA ARG A 216 9.30 7.90 -11.40
C ARG A 216 10.38 6.85 -11.68
N SER A 217 11.61 7.11 -11.26
CA SER A 217 12.69 6.12 -11.19
C SER A 217 12.41 5.10 -10.09
N SER A 218 13.02 3.92 -10.20
CA SER A 218 13.20 3.00 -9.08
C SER A 218 13.95 3.65 -7.92
N SER A 219 13.74 3.14 -6.70
CA SER A 219 14.32 3.69 -5.48
C SER A 219 15.74 3.16 -5.22
N TYR A 220 16.72 4.02 -5.43
CA TYR A 220 18.11 3.74 -5.08
C TYR A 220 18.29 3.45 -3.59
N GLY A 221 17.73 4.30 -2.72
CA GLY A 221 17.82 4.14 -1.27
C GLY A 221 17.12 2.89 -0.75
N GLY A 222 16.01 2.52 -1.36
CA GLY A 222 15.24 1.33 -1.00
C GLY A 222 16.05 0.04 -1.16
N VAL A 223 16.66 -0.18 -2.33
CA VAL A 223 17.47 -1.39 -2.56
C VAL A 223 18.70 -1.44 -1.66
N MET A 224 19.33 -0.29 -1.40
CA MET A 224 20.48 -0.20 -0.51
C MET A 224 20.12 -0.59 0.92
N ALA A 225 18.98 -0.16 1.42
CA ALA A 225 18.54 -0.47 2.78
C ALA A 225 18.34 -1.97 2.99
N TRP A 226 17.81 -2.68 2.00
CA TRP A 226 17.60 -4.13 2.06
C TRP A 226 18.88 -4.91 1.80
N ALA A 227 19.73 -4.47 0.86
CA ALA A 227 21.01 -5.11 0.61
C ALA A 227 21.91 -5.12 1.85
N LYS A 228 21.95 -4.00 2.60
CA LYS A 228 22.67 -3.93 3.90
C LYS A 228 22.13 -4.90 4.96
N ARG A 229 20.89 -5.36 4.81
CA ARG A 229 20.26 -6.37 5.68
C ARG A 229 20.46 -7.81 5.19
N GLY A 230 21.26 -8.01 4.14
CA GLY A 230 21.58 -9.34 3.63
C GLY A 230 20.57 -9.90 2.63
N PHE A 231 19.88 -9.06 1.88
CA PHE A 231 18.96 -9.46 0.82
C PHE A 231 19.54 -9.20 -0.57
N ILE A 232 19.12 -9.99 -1.57
CA ILE A 232 19.06 -9.50 -2.94
C ILE A 232 17.81 -8.60 -3.00
N ALA A 233 18.02 -7.31 -3.17
CA ALA A 233 16.94 -6.34 -3.24
C ALA A 233 16.77 -5.83 -4.66
N LEU A 234 15.53 -5.80 -5.17
CA LEU A 234 15.19 -5.22 -6.46
C LEU A 234 14.03 -4.25 -6.28
N ASP A 235 14.20 -3.00 -6.68
CA ASP A 235 13.14 -2.00 -6.71
C ASP A 235 12.63 -1.85 -8.16
N PHE A 236 11.39 -2.25 -8.35
CA PHE A 236 10.77 -2.41 -9.65
C PHE A 236 10.19 -1.10 -10.18
N ASN A 237 10.47 -0.77 -11.45
CA ASN A 237 9.87 0.35 -12.15
C ASN A 237 8.57 -0.08 -12.86
N ALA A 238 7.43 0.37 -12.37
CA ALA A 238 6.11 -0.03 -12.88
C ALA A 238 5.88 0.26 -14.37
N HIS A 239 6.53 1.31 -14.89
CA HIS A 239 6.39 1.72 -16.30
C HIS A 239 7.48 1.14 -17.21
N GLY A 240 8.50 0.48 -16.64
CA GLY A 240 9.65 -0.02 -17.42
C GLY A 240 10.54 1.10 -17.95
N LEU A 241 10.50 2.28 -17.36
CA LEU A 241 11.26 3.45 -17.76
C LEU A 241 12.74 3.35 -17.36
N PRO A 242 13.66 4.00 -18.08
CA PRO A 242 15.03 4.15 -17.64
C PRO A 242 15.12 4.79 -16.25
N ASN A 243 16.00 4.27 -15.39
CA ASN A 243 16.23 4.82 -14.05
C ASN A 243 17.24 5.98 -14.08
N GLY A 244 17.26 6.78 -12.98
CA GLY A 244 18.25 7.83 -12.75
C GLY A 244 18.20 9.02 -13.72
N LYS A 245 17.10 9.20 -14.45
CA LYS A 245 16.87 10.40 -15.26
C LYS A 245 16.50 11.58 -14.36
N PRO A 246 16.72 12.83 -14.81
CA PRO A 246 16.24 14.02 -14.08
C PRO A 246 14.72 13.97 -13.83
N ASP A 247 14.26 14.57 -12.73
CA ASP A 247 12.83 14.59 -12.35
C ASP A 247 11.92 15.15 -13.46
N LYS A 248 12.44 16.11 -14.24
CA LYS A 248 11.72 16.65 -15.39
C LYS A 248 11.34 15.59 -16.42
N PHE A 249 12.19 14.57 -16.67
CA PHE A 249 11.90 13.48 -17.59
C PHE A 249 10.63 12.72 -17.17
N TYR A 250 10.53 12.36 -15.90
CA TYR A 250 9.37 11.63 -15.38
C TYR A 250 8.14 12.52 -15.30
N SER A 251 8.30 13.78 -14.91
CA SER A 251 7.21 14.76 -14.86
C SER A 251 6.61 15.04 -16.24
N ASP A 252 7.42 15.14 -17.29
CA ASP A 252 6.93 15.33 -18.64
C ASP A 252 6.12 14.11 -19.13
N LEU A 253 6.61 12.90 -18.87
CA LEU A 253 5.87 11.66 -19.17
C LEU A 253 4.55 11.59 -18.40
N ALA A 254 4.54 11.94 -17.11
CA ALA A 254 3.34 11.92 -16.28
C ALA A 254 2.26 12.92 -16.76
N LYS A 255 2.68 14.08 -17.29
CA LYS A 255 1.78 15.10 -17.84
C LYS A 255 1.38 14.83 -19.29
N GLY A 256 2.16 14.02 -20.00
CA GLY A 256 2.01 13.70 -21.43
C GLY A 256 1.52 12.27 -21.66
N GLU A 257 2.39 11.41 -22.17
CA GLU A 257 2.08 10.05 -22.64
C GLU A 257 1.43 9.17 -21.58
N LEU A 258 1.88 9.29 -20.30
CA LEU A 258 1.40 8.48 -19.19
C LEU A 258 0.34 9.20 -18.33
N LYS A 259 -0.22 10.32 -18.82
CA LYS A 259 -1.31 11.01 -18.12
C LYS A 259 -2.52 10.08 -17.99
N GLY A 260 -3.04 9.95 -16.74
CA GLY A 260 -4.21 9.12 -16.47
C GLY A 260 -4.00 7.63 -16.69
N TYR A 261 -2.76 7.15 -16.71
CA TYR A 261 -2.41 5.74 -17.01
C TYR A 261 -3.20 4.69 -16.22
N PRO A 262 -3.60 4.91 -14.92
CA PRO A 262 -4.33 3.87 -14.19
C PRO A 262 -5.69 3.55 -14.78
N LEU A 263 -6.31 4.50 -15.49
CA LEU A 263 -7.63 4.35 -16.11
C LEU A 263 -7.53 4.11 -17.61
N LYS A 264 -6.33 4.13 -18.20
CA LYS A 264 -6.16 3.95 -19.64
C LYS A 264 -6.54 2.54 -20.05
N ASN A 265 -7.51 2.43 -20.96
CA ASN A 265 -8.06 1.17 -21.47
C ASN A 265 -8.61 0.23 -20.39
N CYS A 266 -9.16 0.78 -19.28
CA CYS A 266 -9.66 -0.04 -18.18
C CYS A 266 -10.87 -0.91 -18.54
N GLU A 267 -11.50 -0.67 -19.68
CA GLU A 267 -12.64 -1.45 -20.20
C GLU A 267 -12.21 -2.72 -20.98
N ASP A 268 -10.91 -2.83 -21.32
CA ASP A 268 -10.39 -3.95 -22.09
C ASP A 268 -9.22 -4.64 -21.35
N ARG A 269 -9.47 -5.87 -20.91
CA ARG A 269 -8.47 -6.67 -20.17
C ARG A 269 -7.19 -6.95 -20.95
N ASP A 270 -7.22 -6.88 -22.29
CA ASP A 270 -6.04 -7.16 -23.11
C ASP A 270 -5.18 -5.94 -23.39
N THR A 271 -5.68 -4.75 -23.14
CA THR A 271 -4.94 -3.48 -23.35
C THR A 271 -4.81 -2.63 -22.10
N VAL A 272 -5.46 -3.01 -21.00
CA VAL A 272 -5.36 -2.28 -19.71
C VAL A 272 -3.91 -2.19 -19.22
N PHE A 273 -3.54 -1.03 -18.73
CA PHE A 273 -2.19 -0.75 -18.21
C PHE A 273 -1.70 -1.81 -17.21
N PHE A 274 -2.56 -2.22 -16.29
CA PHE A 274 -2.19 -3.15 -15.21
C PHE A 274 -1.78 -4.55 -15.72
N ARG A 275 -2.31 -5.03 -16.83
CA ARG A 275 -1.85 -6.30 -17.45
C ARG A 275 -0.36 -6.23 -17.75
N THR A 276 0.09 -5.19 -18.45
CA THR A 276 1.50 -5.00 -18.77
C THR A 276 2.36 -4.82 -17.54
N LEU A 277 1.89 -4.05 -16.56
CA LEU A 277 2.56 -3.83 -15.28
C LEU A 277 2.78 -5.16 -14.53
N TYR A 278 1.74 -6.00 -14.43
CA TYR A 278 1.84 -7.27 -13.72
C TYR A 278 2.79 -8.26 -14.42
N MET A 279 2.80 -8.29 -15.75
CA MET A 279 3.76 -9.11 -16.49
C MET A 279 5.20 -8.61 -16.32
N ARG A 280 5.44 -7.31 -16.26
CA ARG A 280 6.76 -6.75 -15.93
C ARG A 280 7.18 -7.10 -14.50
N LEU A 281 6.25 -7.08 -13.54
CA LEU A 281 6.54 -7.49 -12.16
C LEU A 281 6.92 -8.98 -12.09
N MET A 282 6.20 -9.84 -12.81
CA MET A 282 6.58 -11.26 -12.94
C MET A 282 7.99 -11.41 -13.50
N ARG A 283 8.34 -10.64 -14.53
CA ARG A 283 9.70 -10.61 -15.09
C ARG A 283 10.73 -10.13 -14.05
N ALA A 284 10.42 -9.13 -13.23
CA ALA A 284 11.31 -8.65 -12.16
C ALA A 284 11.59 -9.77 -11.13
N MET A 285 10.57 -10.55 -10.77
CA MET A 285 10.75 -11.71 -9.89
C MET A 285 11.64 -12.79 -10.55
N GLU A 286 11.44 -13.08 -11.84
CA GLU A 286 12.29 -14.03 -12.59
C GLU A 286 13.75 -13.57 -12.64
N VAL A 287 13.99 -12.27 -12.85
CA VAL A 287 15.35 -11.70 -12.83
C VAL A 287 16.04 -11.91 -11.49
N VAL A 288 15.33 -11.71 -10.38
CA VAL A 288 15.87 -11.94 -9.03
C VAL A 288 16.12 -13.43 -8.81
N MET A 289 15.19 -14.30 -9.19
CA MET A 289 15.35 -15.76 -9.07
C MET A 289 16.48 -16.33 -9.94
N ALA A 290 16.85 -15.63 -11.00
CA ALA A 290 17.98 -16.01 -11.87
C ALA A 290 19.35 -15.60 -11.28
N GLN A 291 19.41 -14.82 -10.20
CA GLN A 291 20.69 -14.43 -9.61
C GLN A 291 21.35 -15.62 -8.91
N PRO A 292 22.67 -15.88 -9.15
CA PRO A 292 23.38 -17.00 -8.51
C PRO A 292 23.35 -16.98 -6.97
N GLN A 293 23.22 -15.80 -6.37
CA GLN A 293 23.22 -15.61 -4.92
C GLN A 293 21.87 -15.94 -4.27
N TRP A 294 20.78 -16.00 -5.04
CA TRP A 294 19.45 -16.31 -4.49
C TRP A 294 19.42 -17.72 -3.86
N ASP A 295 18.86 -17.85 -2.67
CA ASP A 295 18.83 -19.09 -1.89
C ASP A 295 17.90 -20.17 -2.47
N GLY A 296 17.14 -19.85 -3.53
CA GLY A 296 16.19 -20.74 -4.19
C GLY A 296 14.88 -20.97 -3.43
N LYS A 297 14.65 -20.24 -2.33
CA LYS A 297 13.52 -20.49 -1.42
C LYS A 297 12.75 -19.23 -1.04
N ASN A 298 13.47 -18.20 -0.61
CA ASN A 298 12.85 -17.02 0.01
C ASN A 298 12.79 -15.87 -0.99
N LEU A 299 11.58 -15.56 -1.43
CA LEU A 299 11.28 -14.41 -2.27
C LEU A 299 10.08 -13.67 -1.71
N MET A 300 10.27 -12.43 -1.30
CA MET A 300 9.23 -11.54 -0.79
C MET A 300 8.95 -10.43 -1.79
N VAL A 301 7.68 -10.05 -1.92
CA VAL A 301 7.26 -8.86 -2.66
C VAL A 301 6.56 -7.92 -1.69
N CYS A 302 6.94 -6.65 -1.65
CA CYS A 302 6.30 -5.67 -0.77
C CYS A 302 6.12 -4.31 -1.44
N GLY A 303 5.09 -3.58 -1.02
CA GLY A 303 4.83 -2.23 -1.49
C GLY A 303 3.61 -1.60 -0.84
N GLY A 304 3.47 -0.29 -1.01
CA GLY A 304 2.36 0.50 -0.51
C GLY A 304 1.49 1.06 -1.63
N SER A 305 0.22 1.36 -1.36
CA SER A 305 -0.74 1.92 -2.32
C SER A 305 -0.89 1.02 -3.56
N GLN A 306 -0.77 1.57 -4.77
CA GLN A 306 -0.71 0.78 -6.00
C GLN A 306 0.35 -0.34 -5.91
N GLY A 307 1.47 -0.10 -5.22
CA GLY A 307 2.51 -1.10 -4.96
C GLY A 307 2.01 -2.24 -4.07
N GLY A 308 1.14 -1.96 -3.09
CA GLY A 308 0.49 -2.99 -2.27
C GLY A 308 -0.38 -3.92 -3.11
N GLY A 309 -1.19 -3.36 -4.02
CA GLY A 309 -1.95 -4.14 -5.00
C GLY A 309 -1.05 -5.00 -5.90
N GLN A 310 0.07 -4.45 -6.35
CA GLN A 310 1.08 -5.21 -7.12
C GLN A 310 1.65 -6.38 -6.31
N ALA A 311 1.96 -6.18 -5.03
CA ALA A 311 2.48 -7.23 -4.16
C ALA A 311 1.47 -8.38 -4.00
N ILE A 312 0.18 -8.08 -3.80
CA ILE A 312 -0.89 -9.07 -3.72
C ILE A 312 -0.98 -9.88 -5.02
N VAL A 313 -0.99 -9.20 -6.17
CA VAL A 313 -1.03 -9.85 -7.49
C VAL A 313 0.19 -10.72 -7.73
N ALA A 314 1.39 -10.28 -7.32
CA ALA A 314 2.60 -11.09 -7.43
C ALA A 314 2.48 -12.41 -6.66
N GLY A 315 1.89 -12.39 -5.46
CA GLY A 315 1.62 -13.60 -4.68
C GLY A 315 0.63 -14.55 -5.35
N GLY A 316 -0.43 -14.00 -5.97
CA GLY A 316 -1.42 -14.80 -6.69
C GLY A 316 -0.90 -15.41 -8.00
N LEU A 317 -0.11 -14.65 -8.77
CA LEU A 317 0.39 -15.10 -10.07
C LEU A 317 1.65 -15.96 -9.99
N ASN A 318 2.44 -15.85 -8.92
CA ASN A 318 3.69 -16.60 -8.78
C ASN A 318 3.72 -17.45 -7.50
N PRO A 319 3.40 -18.74 -7.59
CA PRO A 319 3.40 -19.65 -6.42
C PRO A 319 4.80 -19.89 -5.82
N LYS A 320 5.88 -19.49 -6.52
CA LYS A 320 7.26 -19.56 -5.99
C LYS A 320 7.57 -18.42 -5.01
N GLY A 321 6.76 -17.38 -4.94
CA GLY A 321 6.85 -16.34 -3.93
C GLY A 321 6.56 -16.92 -2.53
N THR A 322 7.39 -16.59 -1.54
CA THR A 322 7.27 -17.12 -0.17
C THR A 322 6.63 -16.15 0.80
N GLY A 323 6.45 -14.89 0.41
CA GLY A 323 5.82 -13.87 1.23
C GLY A 323 5.38 -12.66 0.42
N VAL A 324 4.27 -12.10 0.83
CA VAL A 324 3.72 -10.85 0.27
C VAL A 324 3.41 -9.91 1.43
N ALA A 325 3.84 -8.66 1.31
CA ALA A 325 3.47 -7.60 2.23
C ALA A 325 2.98 -6.40 1.43
N GLY A 326 1.69 -6.13 1.50
CA GLY A 326 1.05 -4.99 0.84
C GLY A 326 0.39 -4.08 1.85
N GLU A 327 0.70 -2.79 1.81
CA GLU A 327 -0.06 -1.75 2.48
C GLU A 327 -0.89 -1.02 1.42
N VAL A 328 -2.20 -1.25 1.44
CA VAL A 328 -3.15 -0.56 0.56
C VAL A 328 -3.81 0.52 1.40
N PRO A 329 -3.65 1.81 1.08
CA PRO A 329 -4.34 2.87 1.79
C PRO A 329 -5.85 2.77 1.56
N PRO A 330 -6.66 3.36 2.45
CA PRO A 330 -8.11 3.38 2.30
C PRO A 330 -8.54 4.02 0.96
N PRO A 331 -9.72 3.67 0.44
CA PRO A 331 -10.22 4.08 -0.89
C PRO A 331 -10.19 5.58 -1.18
N GLU A 332 -10.14 6.42 -0.16
CA GLU A 332 -10.09 7.88 -0.26
C GLU A 332 -8.86 8.42 -1.01
N SER A 333 -7.79 7.64 -1.06
CA SER A 333 -6.58 8.00 -1.79
C SER A 333 -6.61 7.60 -3.27
N LEU A 334 -7.69 6.98 -3.72
CA LEU A 334 -7.90 6.52 -5.09
C LEU A 334 -8.88 7.40 -5.88
N GLY A 335 -9.32 8.51 -5.28
CA GLY A 335 -10.20 9.51 -5.90
C GLY A 335 -9.49 10.43 -6.89
#